data_c32d132cf905f2a30b4350a4b437bdb7
#
_entry.id   c32d132cf905f2a30b4350a4b437bdb7
#
_cell.length_a   1.000
_cell.length_b   1.000
_cell.length_c   1.000
_cell.angle_alpha   90.00
_cell.angle_beta   90.00
_cell.angle_gamma   90.00
#
_symmetry.space_group_name_H-M   'P 1'
#
loop_
_entity.id
_entity.type
_entity.pdbx_description
1 polymer ?
#
loop_
_entity_poly.entity_id
_entity_poly.type
_entity_poly.pdbx_seq_one_letter_code
_entity_poly.pdbx_strand_id
1 'polypeptide(L)'
;MNMKNSTLYCFLGLFALGVSCTSVSSEEDMYALALKKNPALRHVLELYEGDSLKQQAALFLISNLACHEGVASGDMGAVYKAYELFGTGKFTYQQALDSAAKVCGFSGARNITLKKDIYIDPAYLVTNIEWAFKVWREQPWGKNVP
;
A
#
# COMPACT_ATOMS: atom_id res chain seq x y z
N MET A 1 59.97 -6.52 19.68
CA MET A 1 59.22 -6.03 18.47
C MET A 1 57.73 -6.17 18.81
N ASN A 2 57.07 -5.07 19.11
CA ASN A 2 55.73 -5.05 19.75
C ASN A 2 54.60 -5.19 18.71
N MET A 3 53.94 -6.33 18.68
CA MET A 3 52.75 -6.64 17.86
C MET A 3 51.45 -6.39 18.62
N LYS A 4 51.28 -5.30 19.34
CA LYS A 4 50.09 -5.01 20.13
C LYS A 4 49.20 -3.84 19.65
N ASN A 5 49.60 -3.10 18.62
CA ASN A 5 48.85 -1.91 18.21
C ASN A 5 48.14 -2.00 16.86
N SER A 6 48.20 -3.14 16.17
CA SER A 6 47.58 -3.24 14.83
C SER A 6 46.09 -3.74 14.86
N THR A 7 45.68 -4.33 15.98
CA THR A 7 44.33 -4.91 16.08
C THR A 7 43.28 -3.92 16.60
N LEU A 8 43.71 -2.79 17.16
CA LEU A 8 42.79 -1.78 17.70
C LEU A 8 42.22 -0.82 16.65
N TYR A 9 42.92 -0.66 15.52
CA TYR A 9 42.45 0.23 14.44
C TYR A 9 41.48 -0.42 13.45
N CYS A 10 41.39 -1.75 13.41
CA CYS A 10 40.39 -2.46 12.61
C CYS A 10 39.00 -2.47 13.23
N PHE A 11 38.85 -2.27 14.56
CA PHE A 11 37.54 -2.25 15.22
C PHE A 11 36.88 -0.89 15.22
N LEU A 12 37.62 0.20 15.05
CA LEU A 12 37.05 1.57 14.96
C LEU A 12 36.57 1.96 13.56
N GLY A 13 36.97 1.23 12.52
CA GLY A 13 36.55 1.50 11.14
C GLY A 13 35.22 0.86 10.75
N LEU A 14 34.68 -0.08 11.55
CA LEU A 14 33.44 -0.80 11.20
C LEU A 14 32.16 -0.22 11.82
N PHE A 15 32.28 0.82 12.65
CA PHE A 15 31.13 1.45 13.31
C PHE A 15 30.60 2.70 12.61
N ALA A 16 31.21 3.12 11.50
CA ALA A 16 30.83 4.33 10.77
C ALA A 16 29.98 4.09 9.50
N LEU A 17 29.57 2.86 9.22
CA LEU A 17 28.77 2.53 8.02
C LEU A 17 27.33 2.06 8.34
N GLY A 18 26.79 2.39 9.49
CA GLY A 18 25.53 1.83 9.97
C GLY A 18 24.46 2.83 10.38
N VAL A 19 24.46 4.07 9.93
CA VAL A 19 23.29 4.94 10.09
C VAL A 19 23.00 5.65 8.79
N SER A 20 22.65 4.89 7.77
CA SER A 20 21.70 5.38 6.79
C SER A 20 20.33 5.27 7.45
N CYS A 21 20.02 6.17 8.36
CA CYS A 21 18.65 6.51 8.71
C CYS A 21 18.05 7.03 7.41
N THR A 22 17.41 6.15 6.64
CA THR A 22 16.29 6.59 5.84
C THR A 22 15.38 7.26 6.84
N SER A 23 15.27 8.58 6.76
CA SER A 23 14.29 9.35 7.50
C SER A 23 12.94 8.75 7.18
N VAL A 24 12.41 7.92 8.08
CA VAL A 24 11.02 7.52 8.04
C VAL A 24 10.29 8.82 8.22
N SER A 25 9.70 9.33 7.13
CA SER A 25 8.88 10.53 7.18
C SER A 25 7.79 10.25 8.21
N SER A 26 7.60 11.17 9.14
CA SER A 26 6.56 11.01 10.16
C SER A 26 5.19 10.91 9.47
N GLU A 27 4.22 10.30 10.13
CA GLU A 27 2.84 10.26 9.61
C GLU A 27 2.32 11.67 9.31
N GLU A 28 2.72 12.64 10.11
CA GLU A 28 2.40 14.07 9.94
C GLU A 28 3.01 14.64 8.65
N ASP A 29 4.27 14.28 8.33
CA ASP A 29 4.92 14.70 7.08
C ASP A 29 4.22 14.11 5.85
N MET A 30 3.79 12.84 5.93
CA MET A 30 3.10 12.16 4.84
C MET A 30 1.70 12.74 4.61
N TYR A 31 0.98 13.05 5.69
CA TYR A 31 -0.30 13.75 5.63
C TYR A 31 -0.15 15.14 4.98
N ALA A 32 0.81 15.94 5.43
CA ALA A 32 1.08 17.26 4.87
C ALA A 32 1.44 17.17 3.38
N LEU A 33 2.23 16.17 2.99
CA LEU A 33 2.57 15.90 1.59
C LEU A 33 1.33 15.56 0.76
N ALA A 34 0.44 14.69 1.27
CA ALA A 34 -0.79 14.31 0.60
C ALA A 34 -1.68 15.54 0.31
N LEU A 35 -1.92 16.37 1.31
CA LEU A 35 -2.73 17.59 1.16
C LEU A 35 -2.06 18.64 0.26
N LYS A 36 -0.73 18.72 0.26
CA LYS A 36 0.00 19.59 -0.65
C LYS A 36 -0.16 19.16 -2.11
N LYS A 37 -0.14 17.85 -2.37
CA LYS A 37 -0.26 17.29 -3.73
C LYS A 37 -1.70 17.20 -4.23
N ASN A 38 -2.64 16.97 -3.31
CA ASN A 38 -4.07 16.87 -3.61
C ASN A 38 -4.88 17.62 -2.54
N PRO A 39 -5.02 18.95 -2.66
CA PRO A 39 -5.72 19.77 -1.67
C PRO A 39 -7.19 19.39 -1.47
N ALA A 40 -7.82 18.76 -2.47
CA ALA A 40 -9.22 18.34 -2.41
C ALA A 40 -9.47 17.24 -1.37
N LEU A 41 -8.43 16.52 -0.92
CA LEU A 41 -8.54 15.54 0.16
C LEU A 41 -8.99 16.15 1.50
N ARG A 42 -8.87 17.47 1.69
CA ARG A 42 -9.41 18.15 2.88
C ARG A 42 -10.91 17.98 3.01
N HIS A 43 -11.64 17.99 1.91
CA HIS A 43 -13.09 17.81 1.93
C HIS A 43 -13.51 16.43 2.51
N VAL A 44 -12.66 15.42 2.41
CA VAL A 44 -12.94 14.11 3.01
C VAL A 44 -12.94 14.21 4.53
N LEU A 45 -12.01 14.97 5.11
CA LEU A 45 -11.93 15.17 6.57
C LEU A 45 -13.06 16.07 7.07
N GLU A 46 -13.39 17.14 6.33
CA GLU A 46 -14.49 18.05 6.64
C GLU A 46 -15.84 17.32 6.60
N LEU A 47 -16.02 16.40 5.62
CA LEU A 47 -17.24 15.59 5.51
C LEU A 47 -17.49 14.72 6.76
N TYR A 48 -16.43 14.25 7.41
CA TYR A 48 -16.51 13.40 8.59
C TYR A 48 -16.32 14.17 9.90
N GLU A 49 -16.39 15.50 9.87
CA GLU A 49 -16.39 16.32 11.08
C GLU A 49 -17.60 15.91 11.95
N GLY A 50 -17.32 15.46 13.18
CA GLY A 50 -18.34 14.92 14.10
C GLY A 50 -18.52 13.39 14.06
N ASP A 51 -17.98 12.66 13.07
CA ASP A 51 -17.86 11.19 13.08
C ASP A 51 -16.39 10.79 13.32
N SER A 52 -16.01 10.68 14.58
CA SER A 52 -14.60 10.47 14.97
C SER A 52 -13.97 9.21 14.38
N LEU A 53 -14.74 8.12 14.20
CA LEU A 53 -14.20 6.88 13.64
C LEU A 53 -13.91 7.03 12.14
N LYS A 54 -14.84 7.59 11.39
CA LYS A 54 -14.62 7.82 9.96
C LYS A 54 -13.56 8.88 9.71
N GLN A 55 -13.48 9.90 10.56
CA GLN A 55 -12.45 10.92 10.47
C GLN A 55 -11.05 10.33 10.72
N GLN A 56 -10.89 9.46 11.72
CA GLN A 56 -9.63 8.74 11.96
C GLN A 56 -9.27 7.82 10.79
N ALA A 57 -10.24 7.08 10.25
CA ALA A 57 -10.02 6.24 9.07
C ALA A 57 -9.59 7.08 7.86
N ALA A 58 -10.23 8.22 7.62
CA ALA A 58 -9.86 9.13 6.54
C ALA A 58 -8.44 9.68 6.72
N LEU A 59 -8.10 10.12 7.95
CA LEU A 59 -6.76 10.62 8.27
C LEU A 59 -5.70 9.54 8.02
N PHE A 60 -5.91 8.32 8.53
CA PHE A 60 -5.02 7.19 8.32
C PHE A 60 -4.81 6.90 6.82
N LEU A 61 -5.90 6.82 6.04
CA LEU A 61 -5.81 6.56 4.60
C LEU A 61 -5.05 7.67 3.89
N ILE A 62 -5.39 8.94 4.14
CA ILE A 62 -4.74 10.09 3.51
C ILE A 62 -3.23 10.13 3.81
N SER A 63 -2.83 9.85 5.06
CA SER A 63 -1.42 9.81 5.46
C SER A 63 -0.65 8.71 4.72
N ASN A 64 -1.31 7.64 4.31
CA ASN A 64 -0.66 6.52 3.63
C ASN A 64 -0.69 6.61 2.08
N LEU A 65 -1.49 7.49 1.48
CA LEU A 65 -1.62 7.60 0.02
C LEU A 65 -0.29 7.87 -0.70
N ALA A 66 0.62 8.58 -0.06
CA ALA A 66 1.91 8.92 -0.68
C ALA A 66 2.86 7.72 -0.81
N CYS A 67 2.65 6.66 -0.01
CA CYS A 67 3.46 5.45 0.02
C CYS A 67 2.98 4.37 -0.96
N HIS A 68 1.80 4.55 -1.57
CA HIS A 68 1.17 3.53 -2.40
C HIS A 68 1.06 3.95 -3.85
N GLU A 69 1.07 2.95 -4.72
CA GLU A 69 0.89 3.08 -6.16
C GLU A 69 -0.05 1.98 -6.66
N GLY A 70 -0.97 2.34 -7.53
CA GLY A 70 -1.87 1.41 -8.21
C GLY A 70 -1.57 1.30 -9.70
N VAL A 71 -2.05 0.24 -10.33
CA VAL A 71 -1.97 0.09 -11.78
C VAL A 71 -2.99 1.01 -12.44
N ALA A 72 -2.52 2.01 -13.17
CA ALA A 72 -3.36 2.95 -13.89
C ALA A 72 -3.80 2.40 -15.26
N SER A 73 -2.91 1.67 -15.92
CA SER A 73 -3.18 1.04 -17.22
C SER A 73 -2.24 -0.14 -17.45
N GLY A 74 -2.58 -1.00 -18.38
CA GLY A 74 -1.79 -2.15 -18.79
C GLY A 74 -2.64 -3.39 -18.99
N ASP A 75 -1.98 -4.47 -19.39
CA ASP A 75 -2.63 -5.75 -19.62
C ASP A 75 -2.50 -6.64 -18.36
N MET A 76 -3.60 -6.75 -17.63
CA MET A 76 -3.75 -7.57 -16.43
C MET A 76 -4.45 -8.90 -16.70
N GLY A 77 -4.69 -9.23 -17.99
CA GLY A 77 -5.50 -10.38 -18.38
C GLY A 77 -5.06 -11.70 -17.74
N ALA A 78 -3.76 -11.97 -17.74
CA ALA A 78 -3.25 -13.20 -17.12
C ALA A 78 -3.42 -13.22 -15.59
N VAL A 79 -3.32 -12.06 -14.94
CA VAL A 79 -3.54 -11.92 -13.49
C VAL A 79 -4.99 -12.19 -13.14
N TYR A 80 -5.94 -11.55 -13.83
CA TYR A 80 -7.37 -11.78 -13.60
C TYR A 80 -7.78 -13.22 -13.91
N LYS A 81 -7.23 -13.81 -14.98
CA LYS A 81 -7.50 -15.22 -15.32
C LYS A 81 -6.96 -16.18 -14.26
N ALA A 82 -5.81 -15.90 -13.68
CA ALA A 82 -5.28 -16.68 -12.56
C ALA A 82 -6.19 -16.63 -11.34
N TYR A 83 -6.66 -15.42 -10.95
CA TYR A 83 -7.61 -15.28 -9.84
C TYR A 83 -8.94 -15.99 -10.10
N GLU A 84 -9.46 -15.90 -11.32
CA GLU A 84 -10.69 -16.62 -11.71
C GLU A 84 -10.51 -18.14 -11.51
N LEU A 85 -9.43 -18.71 -12.05
CA LEU A 85 -9.14 -20.14 -11.95
C LEU A 85 -8.93 -20.57 -10.48
N PHE A 86 -8.15 -19.80 -9.71
CA PHE A 86 -7.92 -20.05 -8.29
C PHE A 86 -9.23 -20.02 -7.50
N GLY A 87 -10.10 -19.07 -7.77
CA GLY A 87 -11.41 -18.91 -7.12
C GLY A 87 -12.35 -20.09 -7.32
N THR A 88 -12.11 -20.94 -8.33
CA THR A 88 -12.89 -22.19 -8.51
C THR A 88 -12.61 -23.25 -7.45
N GLY A 89 -11.54 -23.12 -6.67
CA GLY A 89 -11.07 -24.12 -5.71
C GLY A 89 -10.48 -25.41 -6.32
N LYS A 90 -10.37 -25.48 -7.66
CA LYS A 90 -9.87 -26.66 -8.39
C LYS A 90 -8.37 -26.62 -8.67
N PHE A 91 -7.76 -25.45 -8.50
CA PHE A 91 -6.36 -25.18 -8.81
C PHE A 91 -5.64 -24.69 -7.57
N THR A 92 -4.39 -25.12 -7.36
CA THR A 92 -3.49 -24.40 -6.49
C THR A 92 -3.15 -23.04 -7.11
N TYR A 93 -2.65 -22.11 -6.33
CA TYR A 93 -2.27 -20.78 -6.84
C TYR A 93 -1.27 -20.88 -8.01
N GLN A 94 -0.24 -21.74 -7.88
CA GLN A 94 0.75 -21.95 -8.95
C GLN A 94 0.14 -22.54 -10.22
N GLN A 95 -0.73 -23.55 -10.08
CA GLN A 95 -1.43 -24.12 -11.23
C GLN A 95 -2.34 -23.11 -11.95
N ALA A 96 -2.98 -22.22 -11.20
CA ALA A 96 -3.80 -21.16 -11.76
C ALA A 96 -2.93 -20.14 -12.54
N LEU A 97 -1.77 -19.75 -12.00
CA LEU A 97 -0.82 -18.88 -12.72
C LEU A 97 -0.32 -19.51 -14.02
N ASP A 98 0.11 -20.76 -13.97
CA ASP A 98 0.64 -21.48 -15.14
C ASP A 98 -0.43 -21.66 -16.22
N SER A 99 -1.65 -21.96 -15.80
CA SER A 99 -2.80 -22.13 -16.72
C SER A 99 -3.19 -20.79 -17.34
N ALA A 100 -3.25 -19.73 -16.56
CA ALA A 100 -3.53 -18.39 -17.06
C ALA A 100 -2.46 -17.90 -18.05
N ALA A 101 -1.19 -18.15 -17.75
CA ALA A 101 -0.09 -17.81 -18.64
C ALA A 101 -0.19 -18.51 -20.00
N LYS A 102 -0.58 -19.79 -20.02
CA LYS A 102 -0.81 -20.55 -21.27
C LYS A 102 -1.97 -19.98 -22.09
N VAL A 103 -3.08 -19.62 -21.44
CA VAL A 103 -4.28 -19.08 -22.10
C VAL A 103 -4.02 -17.67 -22.66
N CYS A 104 -3.34 -16.81 -21.88
CA CYS A 104 -3.09 -15.42 -22.27
C CYS A 104 -1.85 -15.22 -23.14
N GLY A 105 -0.96 -16.23 -23.23
CA GLY A 105 0.29 -16.15 -23.97
C GLY A 105 1.38 -15.36 -23.25
N PHE A 106 1.16 -14.97 -21.98
CA PHE A 106 2.14 -14.30 -21.13
C PHE A 106 1.78 -14.52 -19.66
N SER A 107 2.74 -14.37 -18.77
CA SER A 107 2.55 -14.48 -17.32
C SER A 107 2.53 -13.11 -16.65
N GLY A 108 1.71 -12.98 -15.60
CA GLY A 108 1.63 -11.76 -14.80
C GLY A 108 0.97 -10.59 -15.53
N ALA A 109 1.42 -9.39 -15.24
CA ALA A 109 0.99 -8.16 -15.89
C ALA A 109 2.06 -7.68 -16.88
N ARG A 110 1.65 -7.02 -17.96
CA ARG A 110 2.59 -6.43 -18.93
C ARG A 110 2.16 -5.04 -19.38
N ASN A 111 3.15 -4.24 -19.82
CA ASN A 111 2.92 -2.86 -20.26
C ASN A 111 2.18 -2.02 -19.23
N ILE A 112 2.46 -2.26 -17.92
CA ILE A 112 1.78 -1.56 -16.83
C ILE A 112 2.33 -0.14 -16.69
N THR A 113 1.41 0.80 -16.43
CA THR A 113 1.73 2.14 -15.95
C THR A 113 1.23 2.25 -14.52
N LEU A 114 2.08 2.69 -13.62
CA LEU A 114 1.72 2.94 -12.23
C LEU A 114 1.31 4.39 -12.04
N LYS A 115 0.34 4.62 -11.16
CA LYS A 115 -0.07 5.94 -10.69
C LYS A 115 -0.05 5.95 -9.18
N LYS A 116 0.52 7.01 -8.60
CA LYS A 116 0.53 7.19 -7.14
C LYS A 116 -0.88 7.44 -6.63
N ASP A 117 -1.23 6.79 -5.53
CA ASP A 117 -2.55 6.87 -4.91
C ASP A 117 -2.83 8.27 -4.35
N ILE A 118 -1.80 9.08 -4.12
CA ILE A 118 -1.92 10.47 -3.71
C ILE A 118 -2.80 11.33 -4.66
N TYR A 119 -2.97 10.90 -5.93
CA TYR A 119 -3.84 11.53 -6.92
C TYR A 119 -5.23 10.90 -7.02
N ILE A 120 -5.65 10.17 -5.98
CA ILE A 120 -6.99 9.56 -5.90
C ILE A 120 -8.07 10.65 -5.94
N ASP A 121 -9.21 10.32 -6.55
CA ASP A 121 -10.39 11.16 -6.45
C ASP A 121 -10.94 11.11 -5.01
N PRO A 122 -11.13 12.26 -4.33
CA PRO A 122 -11.71 12.30 -2.99
C PRO A 122 -13.07 11.59 -2.88
N ALA A 123 -13.92 11.68 -3.92
CA ALA A 123 -15.21 10.99 -3.94
C ALA A 123 -15.05 9.46 -3.92
N TYR A 124 -14.04 8.94 -4.60
CA TYR A 124 -13.71 7.52 -4.54
C TYR A 124 -13.24 7.10 -3.14
N LEU A 125 -12.42 7.93 -2.48
CA LEU A 125 -11.98 7.67 -1.11
C LEU A 125 -13.17 7.64 -0.14
N VAL A 126 -14.07 8.62 -0.23
CA VAL A 126 -15.32 8.66 0.55
C VAL A 126 -16.14 7.39 0.34
N THR A 127 -16.34 6.99 -0.92
CA THR A 127 -17.10 5.78 -1.25
C THR A 127 -16.51 4.55 -0.58
N ASN A 128 -15.18 4.39 -0.60
CA ASN A 128 -14.52 3.25 0.04
C ASN A 128 -14.68 3.27 1.57
N ILE A 129 -14.57 4.44 2.21
CA ILE A 129 -14.78 4.58 3.66
C ILE A 129 -16.23 4.19 4.00
N GLU A 130 -17.22 4.75 3.30
CA GLU A 130 -18.63 4.41 3.55
C GLU A 130 -18.91 2.92 3.38
N TRP A 131 -18.35 2.29 2.33
CA TRP A 131 -18.50 0.87 2.10
C TRP A 131 -17.84 0.03 3.20
N ALA A 132 -16.64 0.39 3.62
CA ALA A 132 -15.95 -0.32 4.69
C ALA A 132 -16.74 -0.27 6.00
N PHE A 133 -17.26 0.90 6.40
CA PHE A 133 -18.08 1.05 7.59
C PHE A 133 -19.45 0.36 7.48
N LYS A 134 -20.05 0.36 6.29
CA LYS A 134 -21.28 -0.38 6.02
C LYS A 134 -21.06 -1.89 6.22
N VAL A 135 -20.05 -2.44 5.56
CA VAL A 135 -19.71 -3.87 5.65
C VAL A 135 -19.36 -4.24 7.09
N TRP A 136 -18.59 -3.43 7.80
CA TRP A 136 -18.24 -3.66 9.20
C TRP A 136 -19.47 -3.73 10.12
N ARG A 137 -20.48 -2.88 9.89
CA ARG A 137 -21.71 -2.85 10.70
C ARG A 137 -22.68 -3.97 10.36
N GLU A 138 -22.81 -4.31 9.09
CA GLU A 138 -23.84 -5.22 8.58
C GLU A 138 -23.41 -6.70 8.58
N GLN A 139 -22.12 -6.97 8.45
CA GLN A 139 -21.64 -8.35 8.36
C GLN A 139 -21.44 -8.98 9.75
N PRO A 140 -21.82 -10.26 9.92
CA PRO A 140 -21.66 -10.96 11.19
C PRO A 140 -20.24 -10.98 11.74
N TRP A 141 -19.25 -11.07 10.86
CA TRP A 141 -17.84 -11.06 11.23
C TRP A 141 -17.32 -9.66 11.65
N GLY A 142 -17.97 -8.60 11.21
CA GLY A 142 -17.59 -7.23 11.57
C GLY A 142 -17.70 -6.96 13.06
N LYS A 143 -18.60 -7.66 13.75
CA LYS A 143 -18.77 -7.56 15.21
C LYS A 143 -17.56 -8.09 16.00
N ASN A 144 -16.68 -8.86 15.35
CA ASN A 144 -15.47 -9.44 15.95
C ASN A 144 -14.22 -8.62 15.64
N VAL A 145 -14.35 -7.53 14.89
CA VAL A 145 -13.27 -6.60 14.61
C VAL A 145 -13.43 -5.43 15.57
N PRO A 146 -12.39 -5.15 16.39
CA PRO A 146 -12.45 -4.07 17.37
C PRO A 146 -12.56 -2.70 16.72
#